data_51eaefb55bae1dc6a7a7766cf423df3c
#
_entry.id   51eaefb55bae1dc6a7a7766cf423df3c
#
_cell.length_a   1.000
_cell.length_b   1.000
_cell.length_c   1.000
_cell.angle_alpha   90.00
_cell.angle_beta   90.00
_cell.angle_gamma   90.00
#
_symmetry.space_group_name_H-M   'P 1'
#
loop_
_entity.id
_entity.type
_entity.pdbx_description
1 polymer ?
#
loop_
_entity_poly.entity_id
_entity_poly.type
_entity_poly.pdbx_seq_one_letter_code
_entity_poly.pdbx_strand_id
1 'polypeptide(L)'
;CSLAESLDLARLGRSQPKFSEDDLRRFNTHLVRGLDYEAVKGRVNVDREFWNAIRGNLNIVTDSEIWRGICRRPVRPELEDRELTSAAAELLPPEPWNEETFAVWTNAVKERTGRKGKALFHPLRKAITGTEDGPELKILLPLIGRERVFRRLNGEYA
;
A
#
# COMPACT_ATOMS: atom_id res chain seq x y z
N CYS A 1 40.66 -11.25 24.55
CA CYS A 1 40.98 -10.07 23.73
C CYS A 1 39.85 -9.07 23.87
N SER A 2 40.18 -7.91 24.44
CA SER A 2 39.22 -6.82 24.66
C SER A 2 38.98 -6.08 23.36
N LEU A 3 37.70 -5.81 22.98
CA LEU A 3 37.32 -4.96 21.86
C LEU A 3 37.97 -3.57 21.89
N ALA A 4 38.36 -3.11 23.07
CA ALA A 4 39.08 -1.84 23.28
C ALA A 4 40.50 -1.84 22.71
N GLU A 5 41.17 -2.99 22.61
CA GLU A 5 42.55 -3.08 22.08
C GLU A 5 42.62 -3.06 20.55
N SER A 6 41.51 -3.29 19.87
CA SER A 6 41.40 -3.25 18.40
C SER A 6 40.92 -1.91 17.84
N LEU A 7 40.58 -0.94 18.69
CA LEU A 7 40.03 0.35 18.30
C LEU A 7 41.18 1.35 18.04
N ASP A 8 41.59 1.45 16.76
CA ASP A 8 42.58 2.45 16.35
C ASP A 8 41.88 3.80 16.08
N LEU A 9 41.92 4.69 17.07
CA LEU A 9 41.34 6.04 17.00
C LEU A 9 41.96 6.91 15.89
N ALA A 10 43.17 6.57 15.40
CA ALA A 10 43.78 7.28 14.27
C ALA A 10 43.11 6.96 12.91
N ARG A 11 42.34 5.88 12.84
CA ARG A 11 41.53 5.51 11.65
C ARG A 11 40.16 6.15 11.62
N LEU A 12 39.72 6.80 12.68
CA LEU A 12 38.51 7.59 12.69
C LEU A 12 38.71 8.86 11.88
N GLY A 13 38.20 8.87 10.67
CA GLY A 13 38.22 10.06 9.82
C GLY A 13 37.57 11.25 10.53
N ARG A 14 38.23 12.42 10.47
CA ARG A 14 37.72 13.68 11.05
C ARG A 14 36.52 14.28 10.32
N SER A 15 36.01 13.63 9.28
CA SER A 15 34.79 14.05 8.58
C SER A 15 33.57 13.69 9.42
N GLN A 16 32.86 14.68 9.91
CA GLN A 16 31.52 14.46 10.49
C GLN A 16 30.65 13.74 9.46
N PRO A 17 30.02 12.59 9.81
CA PRO A 17 29.05 11.97 8.93
C PRO A 17 27.94 12.98 8.65
N LYS A 18 27.85 13.46 7.41
CA LYS A 18 26.76 14.32 6.98
C LYS A 18 25.56 13.41 6.74
N PHE A 19 24.69 13.30 7.72
CA PHE A 19 23.37 12.72 7.53
C PHE A 19 22.54 13.71 6.69
N SER A 20 22.12 13.29 5.52
CA SER A 20 21.15 14.04 4.73
C SER A 20 19.74 13.77 5.28
N GLU A 21 18.82 14.69 5.01
CA GLU A 21 17.40 14.46 5.35
C GLU A 21 16.85 13.20 4.67
N ASP A 22 17.31 12.89 3.46
CA ASP A 22 16.94 11.69 2.74
C ASP A 22 17.43 10.41 3.42
N ASP A 23 18.63 10.42 4.02
CA ASP A 23 19.13 9.27 4.78
C ASP A 23 18.28 9.02 6.02
N LEU A 24 17.86 10.08 6.72
CA LEU A 24 16.96 9.98 7.86
C LEU A 24 15.59 9.44 7.46
N ARG A 25 15.05 9.90 6.33
CA ARG A 25 13.76 9.41 5.79
C ARG A 25 13.85 7.92 5.43
N ARG A 26 14.91 7.48 4.75
CA ARG A 26 15.14 6.06 4.41
C ARG A 26 15.26 5.21 5.66
N PHE A 27 16.02 5.68 6.65
CA PHE A 27 16.18 4.98 7.92
C PHE A 27 14.85 4.85 8.67
N ASN A 28 14.08 5.95 8.75
CA ASN A 28 12.75 5.93 9.38
C ASN A 28 11.80 4.95 8.66
N THR A 29 11.78 4.98 7.32
CA THR A 29 10.98 4.03 6.52
C THR A 29 11.34 2.58 6.84
N HIS A 30 12.65 2.27 6.94
CA HIS A 30 13.10 0.92 7.26
C HIS A 30 12.64 0.50 8.67
N LEU A 31 12.77 1.38 9.65
CA LEU A 31 12.30 1.13 11.01
C LEU A 31 10.79 0.89 11.05
N VAL A 32 10.00 1.77 10.45
CA VAL A 32 8.53 1.68 10.46
C VAL A 32 8.05 0.36 9.87
N ARG A 33 8.64 -0.09 8.77
CA ARG A 33 8.30 -1.37 8.11
C ARG A 33 8.64 -2.59 8.96
N GLY A 34 9.63 -2.47 9.86
CA GLY A 34 10.01 -3.51 10.81
C GLY A 34 9.20 -3.53 12.12
N LEU A 35 8.40 -2.48 12.41
CA LEU A 35 7.66 -2.40 13.67
C LEU A 35 6.53 -3.42 13.75
N ASP A 36 6.51 -4.17 14.86
CA ASP A 36 5.38 -5.02 15.20
C ASP A 36 4.19 -4.21 15.72
N TYR A 37 2.99 -4.76 15.59
CA TYR A 37 1.77 -4.11 16.04
C TYR A 37 1.81 -3.70 17.52
N GLU A 38 2.42 -4.52 18.39
CA GLU A 38 2.55 -4.22 19.82
C GLU A 38 3.31 -2.91 20.10
N ALA A 39 4.31 -2.58 19.26
CA ALA A 39 5.08 -1.34 19.38
C ALA A 39 4.30 -0.09 18.95
N VAL A 40 3.22 -0.26 18.19
CA VAL A 40 2.47 0.87 17.61
C VAL A 40 1.00 0.95 18.04
N LYS A 41 0.42 -0.09 18.65
CA LYS A 41 -1.00 -0.18 19.00
C LYS A 41 -1.57 1.00 19.80
N GLY A 42 -0.74 1.68 20.58
CA GLY A 42 -1.12 2.91 21.30
C GLY A 42 -1.02 4.19 20.48
N ARG A 43 -0.54 4.12 19.25
CA ARG A 43 -0.28 5.26 18.37
C ARG A 43 -1.07 5.21 17.06
N VAL A 44 -1.68 4.07 16.74
CA VAL A 44 -2.44 3.84 15.50
C VAL A 44 -3.87 3.43 15.85
N ASN A 45 -4.81 3.81 14.99
CA ASN A 45 -6.22 3.45 15.14
C ASN A 45 -6.63 2.39 14.10
N VAL A 46 -5.81 1.36 14.00
CA VAL A 46 -6.02 0.17 13.15
C VAL A 46 -5.81 -1.09 13.98
N ASP A 47 -6.41 -2.19 13.57
CA ASP A 47 -6.16 -3.49 14.19
C ASP A 47 -4.85 -4.14 13.69
N ARG A 48 -4.47 -5.25 14.33
CA ARG A 48 -3.24 -5.99 14.03
C ARG A 48 -3.19 -6.49 12.59
N GLU A 49 -4.29 -7.00 12.09
CA GLU A 49 -4.38 -7.57 10.75
C GLU A 49 -4.15 -6.47 9.70
N PHE A 50 -4.84 -5.35 9.86
CA PHE A 50 -4.67 -4.18 8.99
C PHE A 50 -3.24 -3.66 9.03
N TRP A 51 -2.64 -3.48 10.23
CA TRP A 51 -1.27 -3.03 10.37
C TRP A 51 -0.29 -3.96 9.62
N ASN A 52 -0.39 -5.26 9.86
CA ASN A 52 0.50 -6.24 9.24
C ASN A 52 0.37 -6.25 7.71
N ALA A 53 -0.83 -6.03 7.18
CA ALA A 53 -1.06 -5.96 5.74
C ALA A 53 -0.39 -4.75 5.09
N ILE A 54 -0.41 -3.57 5.73
CA ILE A 54 0.04 -2.32 5.10
C ILE A 54 1.45 -1.87 5.49
N ARG A 55 1.99 -2.29 6.66
CA ARG A 55 3.24 -1.74 7.23
C ARG A 55 4.43 -1.76 6.27
N GLY A 56 4.51 -2.76 5.40
CA GLY A 56 5.56 -2.89 4.38
C GLY A 56 5.61 -1.75 3.36
N ASN A 57 4.55 -0.94 3.28
CA ASN A 57 4.41 0.18 2.34
C ASN A 57 4.37 1.56 3.03
N LEU A 58 4.51 1.61 4.37
CA LEU A 58 4.50 2.85 5.11
C LEU A 58 5.87 3.51 5.14
N ASN A 59 5.89 4.84 5.15
CA ASN A 59 7.09 5.64 5.37
C ASN A 59 7.14 6.19 6.80
N ILE A 60 5.98 6.53 7.35
CA ILE A 60 5.79 6.94 8.75
C ILE A 60 4.58 6.21 9.35
N VAL A 61 4.53 6.09 10.66
CA VAL A 61 3.46 5.35 11.36
C VAL A 61 2.07 5.94 11.08
N THR A 62 1.98 7.26 10.95
CA THR A 62 0.71 7.97 10.68
C THR A 62 0.15 7.72 9.28
N ASP A 63 0.94 7.23 8.32
CA ASP A 63 0.42 6.83 7.00
C ASP A 63 -0.66 5.75 7.11
N SER A 64 -0.65 4.96 8.20
CA SER A 64 -1.68 3.96 8.48
C SER A 64 -3.10 4.56 8.55
N GLU A 65 -3.25 5.81 9.02
CA GLU A 65 -4.54 6.50 9.08
C GLU A 65 -5.06 6.89 7.69
N ILE A 66 -4.15 7.23 6.77
CA ILE A 66 -4.49 7.53 5.37
C ILE A 66 -5.09 6.27 4.74
N TRP A 67 -4.40 5.13 4.86
CA TRP A 67 -4.86 3.86 4.29
C TRP A 67 -6.13 3.34 4.97
N ARG A 68 -6.25 3.53 6.27
CA ARG A 68 -7.50 3.26 6.98
C ARG A 68 -8.65 4.11 6.43
N GLY A 69 -8.39 5.39 6.18
CA GLY A 69 -9.35 6.28 5.53
C GLY A 69 -9.78 5.74 4.17
N ILE A 70 -8.83 5.40 3.30
CA ILE A 70 -9.10 4.86 1.97
C ILE A 70 -9.88 3.54 2.03
N CYS A 71 -9.56 2.65 2.95
CA CYS A 71 -10.25 1.35 3.05
C CYS A 71 -11.63 1.43 3.70
N ARG A 72 -11.86 2.34 4.67
CA ARG A 72 -13.06 2.31 5.52
C ARG A 72 -14.00 3.52 5.39
N ARG A 73 -13.55 4.59 4.70
CA ARG A 73 -14.35 5.79 4.46
C ARG A 73 -14.68 5.92 2.98
N PRO A 74 -15.73 6.68 2.63
CA PRO A 74 -16.01 6.99 1.24
C PRO A 74 -14.84 7.71 0.58
N VAL A 75 -14.50 7.29 -0.64
CA VAL A 75 -13.46 7.85 -1.49
C VAL A 75 -14.10 8.28 -2.80
N ARG A 76 -13.64 9.39 -3.36
CA ARG A 76 -14.06 9.84 -4.69
C ARG A 76 -13.19 9.11 -5.73
N PRO A 77 -13.78 8.24 -6.57
CA PRO A 77 -13.03 7.55 -7.61
C PRO A 77 -12.55 8.51 -8.69
N GLU A 78 -11.36 8.25 -9.24
CA GLU A 78 -10.89 8.88 -10.47
C GLU A 78 -10.97 7.87 -11.61
N LEU A 79 -11.94 8.05 -12.52
CA LEU A 79 -12.18 7.15 -13.64
C LEU A 79 -11.47 7.65 -14.90
N GLU A 80 -10.21 7.27 -15.09
CA GLU A 80 -9.43 7.61 -16.29
C GLU A 80 -9.84 6.77 -17.51
N ASP A 81 -10.24 5.52 -17.31
CA ASP A 81 -10.69 4.59 -18.36
C ASP A 81 -12.00 3.94 -17.92
N ARG A 82 -13.11 4.54 -18.31
CA ARG A 82 -14.47 4.06 -17.94
C ARG A 82 -14.79 2.70 -18.52
N GLU A 83 -14.31 2.39 -19.71
CA GLU A 83 -14.52 1.08 -20.35
C GLU A 83 -13.83 -0.02 -19.51
N LEU A 84 -12.59 0.23 -19.10
CA LEU A 84 -11.84 -0.67 -18.27
C LEU A 84 -12.50 -0.86 -16.89
N THR A 85 -12.88 0.23 -16.22
CA THR A 85 -13.45 0.15 -14.86
C THR A 85 -14.83 -0.49 -14.87
N SER A 86 -15.65 -0.28 -15.89
CA SER A 86 -16.94 -0.96 -16.06
C SER A 86 -16.74 -2.47 -16.26
N ALA A 87 -15.85 -2.87 -17.17
CA ALA A 87 -15.52 -4.28 -17.36
C ALA A 87 -14.95 -4.93 -16.09
N ALA A 88 -14.14 -4.19 -15.35
CA ALA A 88 -13.58 -4.65 -14.07
C ALA A 88 -14.66 -4.84 -12.99
N ALA A 89 -15.67 -3.98 -12.95
CA ALA A 89 -16.81 -4.12 -12.04
C ALA A 89 -17.68 -5.34 -12.40
N GLU A 90 -17.97 -5.56 -13.69
CA GLU A 90 -18.74 -6.73 -14.16
C GLU A 90 -18.04 -8.06 -13.83
N LEU A 91 -16.73 -8.10 -13.94
CA LEU A 91 -15.90 -9.28 -13.71
C LEU A 91 -15.46 -9.46 -12.25
N LEU A 92 -15.91 -8.59 -11.34
CA LEU A 92 -15.49 -8.61 -9.94
C LEU A 92 -16.00 -9.87 -9.22
N PRO A 93 -15.12 -10.78 -8.77
CA PRO A 93 -15.53 -12.05 -8.21
C PRO A 93 -16.31 -11.88 -6.89
N PRO A 94 -17.12 -12.89 -6.49
CA PRO A 94 -17.76 -12.90 -5.19
C PRO A 94 -16.74 -13.05 -4.06
N GLU A 95 -17.10 -12.64 -2.85
CA GLU A 95 -16.35 -12.96 -1.64
C GLU A 95 -16.63 -14.41 -1.18
N PRO A 96 -15.73 -15.02 -0.41
CA PRO A 96 -14.52 -14.45 0.20
C PRO A 96 -13.34 -14.32 -0.79
N TRP A 97 -12.55 -13.26 -0.62
CA TRP A 97 -11.35 -13.03 -1.42
C TRP A 97 -10.10 -13.57 -0.73
N ASN A 98 -9.19 -14.13 -1.52
CA ASN A 98 -7.89 -14.63 -1.10
C ASN A 98 -6.78 -14.03 -1.99
N GLU A 99 -5.54 -14.46 -1.78
CA GLU A 99 -4.39 -13.96 -2.52
C GLU A 99 -4.48 -14.21 -4.04
N GLU A 100 -5.14 -15.30 -4.47
CA GLU A 100 -5.31 -15.66 -5.87
C GLU A 100 -6.39 -14.83 -6.56
N THR A 101 -7.40 -14.37 -5.79
CA THR A 101 -8.55 -13.64 -6.32
C THR A 101 -8.15 -12.45 -7.17
N PHE A 102 -7.15 -11.68 -6.72
CA PHE A 102 -6.65 -10.53 -7.47
C PHE A 102 -6.07 -10.91 -8.83
N ALA A 103 -5.27 -11.97 -8.88
CA ALA A 103 -4.66 -12.43 -10.12
C ALA A 103 -5.72 -12.95 -11.11
N VAL A 104 -6.66 -13.76 -10.63
CA VAL A 104 -7.77 -14.28 -11.44
C VAL A 104 -8.61 -13.14 -12.01
N TRP A 105 -9.02 -12.20 -11.17
CA TRP A 105 -9.80 -11.04 -11.58
C TRP A 105 -9.08 -10.18 -12.62
N THR A 106 -7.84 -9.80 -12.34
CA THR A 106 -7.08 -8.93 -13.25
C THR A 106 -6.74 -9.61 -14.58
N ASN A 107 -6.55 -10.94 -14.60
CA ASN A 107 -6.41 -11.69 -15.84
C ASN A 107 -7.69 -11.68 -16.66
N ALA A 108 -8.86 -11.88 -16.05
CA ALA A 108 -10.14 -11.81 -16.73
C ALA A 108 -10.39 -10.39 -17.33
N VAL A 109 -10.07 -9.33 -16.56
CA VAL A 109 -10.16 -7.94 -17.04
C VAL A 109 -9.20 -7.70 -18.22
N LYS A 110 -7.98 -8.20 -18.13
CA LYS A 110 -6.98 -8.12 -19.19
C LYS A 110 -7.45 -8.82 -20.48
N GLU A 111 -8.01 -10.02 -20.37
CA GLU A 111 -8.57 -10.77 -21.52
C GLU A 111 -9.74 -10.03 -22.16
N ARG A 112 -10.64 -9.49 -21.34
CA ARG A 112 -11.83 -8.76 -21.80
C ARG A 112 -11.50 -7.44 -22.50
N THR A 113 -10.50 -6.70 -21.98
CA THR A 113 -10.21 -5.30 -22.40
C THR A 113 -8.95 -5.15 -23.24
N GLY A 114 -8.08 -6.16 -23.30
CA GLY A 114 -6.75 -6.09 -23.92
C GLY A 114 -5.73 -5.21 -23.19
N ARG A 115 -6.11 -4.51 -22.10
CA ARG A 115 -5.21 -3.67 -21.29
C ARG A 115 -4.28 -4.53 -20.49
N LYS A 116 -3.02 -4.08 -20.33
CA LYS A 116 -1.98 -4.79 -19.55
C LYS A 116 -0.96 -3.81 -18.96
N GLY A 117 -0.20 -4.27 -17.97
CA GLY A 117 0.82 -3.44 -17.31
C GLY A 117 0.23 -2.15 -16.74
N LYS A 118 0.89 -1.02 -16.95
CA LYS A 118 0.47 0.28 -16.43
C LYS A 118 -0.94 0.67 -16.91
N ALA A 119 -1.29 0.38 -18.17
CA ALA A 119 -2.61 0.71 -18.73
C ALA A 119 -3.76 -0.10 -18.10
N LEU A 120 -3.48 -1.19 -17.39
CA LEU A 120 -4.46 -1.94 -16.60
C LEU A 120 -4.47 -1.47 -15.14
N PHE A 121 -3.30 -1.49 -14.50
CA PHE A 121 -3.23 -1.34 -13.04
C PHE A 121 -3.36 0.10 -12.55
N HIS A 122 -2.91 1.08 -13.32
CA HIS A 122 -2.96 2.48 -12.91
C HIS A 122 -4.40 3.02 -12.85
N PRO A 123 -5.24 2.87 -13.90
CA PRO A 123 -6.63 3.31 -13.82
C PRO A 123 -7.45 2.54 -12.78
N LEU A 124 -7.20 1.23 -12.59
CA LEU A 124 -7.86 0.45 -11.54
C LEU A 124 -7.51 0.99 -10.15
N ARG A 125 -6.24 1.33 -9.92
CA ARG A 125 -5.81 1.91 -8.64
C ARG A 125 -6.51 3.24 -8.37
N LYS A 126 -6.49 4.16 -9.34
CA LYS A 126 -7.12 5.48 -9.20
C LYS A 126 -8.62 5.36 -8.96
N ALA A 127 -9.29 4.46 -9.66
CA ALA A 127 -10.72 4.20 -9.45
C ALA A 127 -11.00 3.65 -8.04
N ILE A 128 -10.19 2.73 -7.53
CA ILE A 128 -10.45 2.06 -6.26
C ILE A 128 -9.97 2.88 -5.05
N THR A 129 -8.83 3.56 -5.16
CA THR A 129 -8.17 4.23 -4.01
C THR A 129 -8.15 5.75 -4.11
N GLY A 130 -8.36 6.33 -5.29
CA GLY A 130 -8.15 7.75 -5.55
C GLY A 130 -6.68 8.19 -5.49
N THR A 131 -5.72 7.23 -5.52
CA THR A 131 -4.28 7.50 -5.40
C THR A 131 -3.48 6.79 -6.50
N GLU A 132 -2.33 7.34 -6.86
CA GLU A 132 -1.43 6.73 -7.84
C GLU A 132 -0.51 5.68 -7.23
N ASP A 133 -0.07 5.90 -6.00
CA ASP A 133 0.90 5.07 -5.28
C ASP A 133 0.31 4.49 -3.99
N GLY A 134 1.01 3.51 -3.42
CA GLY A 134 0.68 2.93 -2.12
C GLY A 134 0.77 1.39 -2.08
N PRO A 135 0.18 0.76 -1.06
CA PRO A 135 0.14 -0.69 -0.92
C PRO A 135 -0.46 -1.37 -2.15
N GLU A 136 -0.03 -2.57 -2.44
CA GLU A 136 -0.53 -3.31 -3.60
C GLU A 136 -2.06 -3.51 -3.53
N LEU A 137 -2.74 -3.40 -4.67
CA LEU A 137 -4.20 -3.57 -4.72
C LEU A 137 -4.63 -4.94 -4.19
N LYS A 138 -3.84 -6.00 -4.41
CA LYS A 138 -4.14 -7.33 -3.86
C LYS A 138 -4.29 -7.34 -2.33
N ILE A 139 -3.55 -6.45 -1.64
CA ILE A 139 -3.61 -6.29 -0.18
C ILE A 139 -4.82 -5.42 0.22
N LEU A 140 -5.09 -4.37 -0.56
CA LEU A 140 -6.14 -3.40 -0.23
C LEU A 140 -7.55 -3.93 -0.51
N LEU A 141 -7.75 -4.75 -1.55
CA LEU A 141 -9.08 -5.23 -1.93
C LEU A 141 -9.83 -5.92 -0.79
N PRO A 142 -9.26 -6.90 -0.06
CA PRO A 142 -9.94 -7.52 1.09
C PRO A 142 -10.25 -6.53 2.21
N LEU A 143 -9.39 -5.52 2.41
CA LEU A 143 -9.57 -4.49 3.45
C LEU A 143 -10.66 -3.46 3.09
N ILE A 144 -10.88 -3.21 1.80
CA ILE A 144 -11.93 -2.32 1.28
C ILE A 144 -13.28 -3.03 1.26
N GLY A 145 -13.30 -4.30 0.80
CA GLY A 145 -14.48 -5.12 0.62
C GLY A 145 -15.13 -4.94 -0.76
N ARG A 146 -15.78 -6.02 -1.23
CA ARG A 146 -16.33 -6.13 -2.58
C ARG A 146 -17.32 -5.02 -2.94
N GLU A 147 -18.24 -4.73 -2.05
CA GLU A 147 -19.29 -3.73 -2.32
C GLU A 147 -18.72 -2.34 -2.61
N ARG A 148 -17.76 -1.87 -1.79
CA ARG A 148 -17.11 -0.58 -2.01
C ARG A 148 -16.27 -0.58 -3.29
N VAL A 149 -15.53 -1.65 -3.54
CA VAL A 149 -14.73 -1.79 -4.78
C VAL A 149 -15.65 -1.71 -5.99
N PHE A 150 -16.76 -2.44 -6.00
CA PHE A 150 -17.75 -2.43 -7.09
C PHE A 150 -18.32 -1.03 -7.34
N ARG A 151 -18.75 -0.34 -6.27
CA ARG A 151 -19.30 1.01 -6.36
C ARG A 151 -18.26 2.01 -6.87
N ARG A 152 -17.03 1.95 -6.37
CA ARG A 152 -15.94 2.83 -6.82
C ARG A 152 -15.57 2.61 -8.29
N LEU A 153 -15.52 1.37 -8.75
CA LEU A 153 -15.30 1.05 -10.17
C LEU A 153 -16.40 1.63 -11.06
N ASN A 154 -17.62 1.77 -10.57
CA ASN A 154 -18.75 2.44 -11.25
C ASN A 154 -18.76 3.98 -11.06
N GLY A 155 -17.79 4.54 -10.38
CA GLY A 155 -17.67 5.99 -10.17
C GLY A 155 -18.47 6.55 -9.01
N GLU A 156 -18.99 5.69 -8.13
CA GLU A 156 -19.76 6.12 -6.97
C GLU A 156 -18.83 6.49 -5.80
N TYR A 157 -19.24 7.52 -5.06
CA TYR A 157 -18.59 7.89 -3.80
C TYR A 157 -18.89 6.84 -2.73
N ALA A 158 -17.94 5.96 -2.43
CA ALA A 158 -18.11 4.78 -1.57
C ALA A 158 -16.89 4.44 -0.71
#